data_0bdd9aaadcc21531e357b131e8476732
#
_entry.id   0bdd9aaadcc21531e357b131e8476732
#
_cell.length_a   1.000
_cell.length_b   1.000
_cell.length_c   1.000
_cell.angle_alpha   90.00
_cell.angle_beta   90.00
_cell.angle_gamma   90.00
#
_symmetry.space_group_name_H-M   'P 1'
#
loop_
_entity.id
_entity.type
_entity.pdbx_description
1 polymer ?
#
loop_
_entity_poly.entity_id
_entity_poly.type
_entity_poly.pdbx_seq_one_letter_code
_entity_poly.pdbx_strand_id
1 'polypeptide(L)'
;MIFVDVNMYEQLYLKAKAKDIDVVYCNCNIYKDKKHIYPRKDVEEEVIFRGREAVDDFLLDMIAPLPEYHHDVRYMMSVGHAIYRHSIFMEHRVQFVSEREFVSEDIIFDIDFLSHVRSVCYLPDCLHYYVVNPYSLSHTYDDAKYHKMVNLSRIIKERLAKIYSEEKYYLHYLRSVFFLLRNTVMRMVLAGETDQKIKRILEEKLYQELLSNYPYQRMDLKHRIVFFLLKYKCILLLKILFKSVKS
;
A
#
# COMPACT_ATOMS: atom_id res chain seq x y z
N MET A 1 -15.53 -7.46 7.98
CA MET A 1 -16.85 -7.20 7.35
C MET A 1 -16.68 -5.97 6.49
N ILE A 2 -17.17 -5.98 5.26
CA ILE A 2 -17.10 -4.88 4.30
C ILE A 2 -18.54 -4.47 4.03
N PHE A 3 -18.82 -3.17 4.00
CA PHE A 3 -20.10 -2.61 3.57
C PHE A 3 -19.84 -1.67 2.40
N VAL A 4 -20.84 -1.52 1.55
CA VAL A 4 -20.84 -0.55 0.47
C VAL A 4 -22.13 0.29 0.52
N ASP A 5 -22.07 1.52 0.03
CA ASP A 5 -23.28 2.30 -0.24
C ASP A 5 -24.13 1.56 -1.27
N VAL A 6 -25.44 1.60 -1.10
CA VAL A 6 -26.38 0.86 -1.99
C VAL A 6 -26.27 1.28 -3.44
N ASN A 7 -25.81 2.51 -3.71
CA ASN A 7 -25.67 3.07 -5.05
C ASN A 7 -24.22 3.00 -5.57
N MET A 8 -23.28 2.42 -4.78
CA MET A 8 -21.85 2.45 -5.14
C MET A 8 -21.62 1.89 -6.55
N TYR A 9 -22.05 0.67 -6.81
CA TYR A 9 -21.79 0.02 -8.09
C TYR A 9 -22.46 0.71 -9.26
N GLU A 10 -23.68 1.25 -9.06
CA GLU A 10 -24.39 2.03 -10.08
C GLU A 10 -23.61 3.30 -10.43
N GLN A 11 -23.17 4.07 -9.44
CA GLN A 11 -22.42 5.31 -9.67
C GLN A 11 -21.11 5.05 -10.38
N LEU A 12 -20.33 4.05 -9.93
CA LEU A 12 -19.06 3.67 -10.56
C LEU A 12 -19.29 3.21 -12.01
N TYR A 13 -20.33 2.38 -12.25
CA TYR A 13 -20.67 1.88 -13.58
C TYR A 13 -21.11 2.99 -14.54
N LEU A 14 -22.00 3.89 -14.11
CA LEU A 14 -22.43 5.01 -14.92
C LEU A 14 -21.26 5.92 -15.30
N LYS A 15 -20.30 6.14 -14.36
CA LYS A 15 -19.09 6.89 -14.63
C LYS A 15 -18.20 6.18 -15.65
N ALA A 16 -17.96 4.89 -15.48
CA ALA A 16 -17.18 4.09 -16.42
C ALA A 16 -17.75 4.15 -17.83
N LYS A 17 -19.07 3.98 -17.95
CA LYS A 17 -19.78 4.01 -19.24
C LYS A 17 -19.77 5.39 -19.90
N ALA A 18 -20.05 6.44 -19.12
CA ALA A 18 -20.18 7.81 -19.65
C ALA A 18 -18.86 8.36 -20.21
N LYS A 19 -17.72 7.93 -19.66
CA LYS A 19 -16.39 8.45 -20.03
C LYS A 19 -15.46 7.40 -20.64
N ASP A 20 -15.96 6.19 -20.91
CA ASP A 20 -15.20 5.04 -21.41
C ASP A 20 -13.93 4.80 -20.57
N ILE A 21 -14.13 4.52 -19.29
CA ILE A 21 -13.07 4.30 -18.30
C ILE A 21 -12.90 2.79 -18.04
N ASP A 22 -11.66 2.33 -17.90
CA ASP A 22 -11.34 0.93 -17.67
C ASP A 22 -11.49 0.53 -16.19
N VAL A 23 -11.14 1.44 -15.26
CA VAL A 23 -11.26 1.23 -13.81
C VAL A 23 -11.80 2.48 -13.15
N VAL A 24 -12.80 2.34 -12.28
CA VAL A 24 -13.30 3.45 -11.46
C VAL A 24 -13.19 3.09 -10.00
N TYR A 25 -12.42 3.88 -9.24
CA TYR A 25 -12.29 3.81 -7.78
C TYR A 25 -13.18 4.85 -7.11
N CYS A 26 -13.48 4.66 -5.82
CA CYS A 26 -14.09 5.68 -4.96
C CYS A 26 -13.35 5.77 -3.62
N ASN A 27 -13.49 6.91 -2.93
CA ASN A 27 -13.03 7.04 -1.56
C ASN A 27 -13.78 6.11 -0.61
N CYS A 28 -13.29 5.96 0.61
CA CYS A 28 -13.92 5.09 1.59
C CYS A 28 -14.21 5.81 2.92
N ASN A 29 -15.15 5.25 3.67
CA ASN A 29 -15.39 5.56 5.06
C ASN A 29 -14.68 4.54 5.94
N ILE A 30 -13.98 4.97 6.97
CA ILE A 30 -13.43 4.11 8.00
C ILE A 30 -14.45 3.95 9.12
N TYR A 31 -14.86 2.72 9.37
CA TYR A 31 -15.82 2.36 10.40
C TYR A 31 -15.11 1.75 11.60
N LYS A 32 -15.05 2.51 12.70
CA LYS A 32 -14.40 2.10 13.94
C LYS A 32 -15.41 2.03 15.08
N ASP A 33 -15.35 0.97 15.89
CA ASP A 33 -16.09 0.82 17.16
C ASP A 33 -17.62 0.96 17.06
N LYS A 34 -18.23 0.55 15.94
CA LYS A 34 -19.67 0.60 15.67
C LYS A 34 -20.35 2.00 15.80
N LYS A 35 -19.59 3.04 16.12
CA LYS A 35 -20.12 4.40 16.38
C LYS A 35 -19.40 5.50 15.63
N HIS A 36 -18.16 5.27 15.22
CA HIS A 36 -17.35 6.32 14.59
C HIS A 36 -17.12 5.97 13.12
N ILE A 37 -17.69 6.79 12.26
CA ILE A 37 -17.46 6.77 10.82
C ILE A 37 -16.73 8.06 10.47
N TYR A 38 -15.60 7.96 9.80
CA TYR A 38 -14.90 9.13 9.28
C TYR A 38 -14.41 8.87 7.85
N PRO A 39 -14.48 9.89 6.99
CA PRO A 39 -14.05 9.74 5.62
C PRO A 39 -12.53 9.59 5.55
N ARG A 40 -12.06 8.65 4.74
CA ARG A 40 -10.72 8.57 4.22
C ARG A 40 -10.78 8.95 2.76
N LYS A 41 -10.25 10.11 2.45
CA LYS A 41 -10.22 10.65 1.09
C LYS A 41 -8.82 10.58 0.53
N ASP A 42 -8.67 9.83 -0.54
CA ASP A 42 -7.46 9.79 -1.35
C ASP A 42 -7.49 10.90 -2.42
N VAL A 43 -8.71 11.33 -2.81
CA VAL A 43 -8.95 12.48 -3.69
C VAL A 43 -10.06 13.37 -3.13
N GLU A 44 -9.94 14.70 -3.30
CA GLU A 44 -10.97 15.67 -2.90
C GLU A 44 -11.96 16.00 -4.02
N GLU A 45 -11.55 15.80 -5.26
CA GLU A 45 -12.34 15.99 -6.48
C GLU A 45 -12.15 14.81 -7.43
N GLU A 46 -12.99 14.70 -8.46
CA GLU A 46 -12.85 13.67 -9.49
C GLU A 46 -11.54 13.82 -10.23
N VAL A 47 -10.73 12.75 -10.26
CA VAL A 47 -9.47 12.69 -11.01
C VAL A 47 -9.55 11.61 -12.07
N ILE A 48 -9.12 11.94 -13.30
CA ILE A 48 -9.04 10.97 -14.40
C ILE A 48 -7.59 10.88 -14.89
N PHE A 49 -7.05 9.68 -14.82
CA PHE A 49 -5.75 9.32 -15.38
C PHE A 49 -5.99 8.71 -16.76
N ARG A 50 -5.46 9.32 -17.81
CA ARG A 50 -5.59 8.83 -19.18
C ARG A 50 -4.24 8.64 -19.86
N GLY A 51 -4.12 7.54 -20.58
CA GLY A 51 -2.88 7.13 -21.23
C GLY A 51 -1.98 6.33 -20.31
N ARG A 52 -1.02 5.62 -20.92
CA ARG A 52 -0.19 4.66 -20.20
C ARG A 52 0.63 5.33 -19.10
N GLU A 53 1.24 6.46 -19.37
CA GLU A 53 2.10 7.18 -18.42
C GLU A 53 1.34 7.58 -17.14
N ALA A 54 0.16 8.21 -17.28
CA ALA A 54 -0.65 8.63 -16.14
C ALA A 54 -1.16 7.44 -15.30
N VAL A 55 -1.52 6.33 -15.96
CA VAL A 55 -1.94 5.10 -15.26
C VAL A 55 -0.75 4.43 -14.56
N ASP A 56 0.43 4.45 -15.17
CA ASP A 56 1.65 3.95 -14.54
C ASP A 56 2.00 4.72 -13.27
N ASP A 57 1.93 6.05 -13.32
CA ASP A 57 2.21 6.90 -12.17
C ASP A 57 1.17 6.69 -11.06
N PHE A 58 -0.10 6.52 -11.43
CA PHE A 58 -1.15 6.14 -10.47
C PHE A 58 -0.86 4.79 -9.80
N LEU A 59 -0.49 3.75 -10.56
CA LEU A 59 -0.16 2.44 -10.02
C LEU A 59 1.06 2.50 -9.08
N LEU A 60 2.11 3.18 -9.49
CA LEU A 60 3.32 3.31 -8.68
C LEU A 60 3.06 4.07 -7.37
N ASP A 61 2.27 5.14 -7.42
CA ASP A 61 1.84 5.89 -6.23
C ASP A 61 0.89 5.10 -5.33
N MET A 62 0.11 4.17 -5.89
CA MET A 62 -0.71 3.23 -5.12
C MET A 62 0.17 2.21 -4.37
N ILE A 63 1.26 1.72 -4.97
CA ILE A 63 2.22 0.83 -4.30
C ILE A 63 2.90 1.56 -3.14
N ALA A 64 3.46 2.71 -3.41
CA ALA A 64 3.97 3.66 -2.41
C ALA A 64 4.32 4.99 -3.09
N PRO A 65 4.06 6.14 -2.48
CA PRO A 65 4.39 7.42 -3.07
C PRO A 65 5.90 7.70 -3.05
N LEU A 66 6.35 8.65 -3.87
CA LEU A 66 7.73 9.13 -3.87
C LEU A 66 8.14 9.72 -2.50
N PRO A 67 9.46 9.84 -2.23
CA PRO A 67 9.96 10.29 -0.92
C PRO A 67 9.40 11.63 -0.44
N GLU A 68 9.10 12.55 -1.33
CA GLU A 68 8.59 13.90 -1.03
C GLU A 68 7.16 13.92 -0.53
N TYR A 69 6.42 12.84 -0.75
CA TYR A 69 5.05 12.76 -0.28
C TYR A 69 4.99 12.53 1.24
N HIS A 70 4.22 13.37 1.95
CA HIS A 70 4.22 13.41 3.42
C HIS A 70 3.49 12.24 4.10
N HIS A 71 2.66 11.50 3.36
CA HIS A 71 1.93 10.36 3.89
C HIS A 71 2.52 9.04 3.37
N ASP A 72 2.27 7.94 4.10
CA ASP A 72 2.76 6.63 3.72
C ASP A 72 2.01 6.02 2.53
N VAL A 73 0.78 6.42 2.35
CA VAL A 73 -0.13 5.92 1.31
C VAL A 73 -0.76 7.12 0.61
N ARG A 74 -0.73 7.12 -0.72
CA ARG A 74 -1.40 8.12 -1.54
C ARG A 74 -2.78 7.64 -1.95
N TYR A 75 -2.86 6.44 -2.49
CA TYR A 75 -4.12 5.81 -2.89
C TYR A 75 -4.30 4.51 -2.11
N MET A 76 -5.51 4.25 -1.64
CA MET A 76 -5.83 3.02 -0.94
C MET A 76 -5.73 1.84 -1.90
N MET A 77 -4.96 0.85 -1.52
CA MET A 77 -4.84 -0.39 -2.26
C MET A 77 -5.86 -1.39 -1.74
N SER A 78 -6.92 -1.56 -2.48
CA SER A 78 -7.94 -2.57 -2.24
C SER A 78 -8.84 -2.68 -3.46
N VAL A 79 -9.17 -3.88 -3.86
CA VAL A 79 -10.08 -4.13 -4.99
C VAL A 79 -11.55 -3.88 -4.62
N GLY A 80 -11.88 -3.81 -3.35
CA GLY A 80 -13.26 -3.72 -2.86
C GLY A 80 -13.95 -2.38 -3.08
N HIS A 81 -13.22 -1.31 -3.42
CA HIS A 81 -13.77 0.04 -3.63
C HIS A 81 -13.70 0.49 -5.09
N ALA A 82 -13.64 -0.47 -6.01
CA ALA A 82 -13.53 -0.22 -7.44
C ALA A 82 -14.40 -1.14 -8.28
N ILE A 83 -14.58 -0.77 -9.55
CA ILE A 83 -15.04 -1.65 -10.62
C ILE A 83 -13.99 -1.69 -11.75
N TYR A 84 -13.96 -2.79 -12.45
CA TYR A 84 -12.94 -3.12 -13.44
C TYR A 84 -13.59 -3.53 -14.76
N ARG A 85 -13.02 -3.12 -15.89
CA ARG A 85 -13.49 -3.52 -17.22
C ARG A 85 -13.27 -5.02 -17.43
N HIS A 86 -14.36 -5.77 -17.50
CA HIS A 86 -14.34 -7.24 -17.59
C HIS A 86 -13.57 -7.77 -18.80
N SER A 87 -13.62 -7.08 -19.97
CA SER A 87 -12.90 -7.53 -21.16
C SER A 87 -11.39 -7.63 -20.95
N ILE A 88 -10.79 -6.77 -20.12
CA ILE A 88 -9.35 -6.82 -19.78
C ILE A 88 -9.02 -8.12 -19.02
N PHE A 89 -9.88 -8.54 -18.10
CA PHE A 89 -9.72 -9.85 -17.45
C PHE A 89 -9.66 -11.00 -18.42
N MET A 90 -10.60 -11.00 -19.37
CA MET A 90 -10.72 -12.10 -20.33
C MET A 90 -9.57 -12.12 -21.33
N GLU A 91 -9.19 -10.94 -21.84
CA GLU A 91 -8.14 -10.80 -22.84
C GLU A 91 -6.76 -11.16 -22.29
N HIS A 92 -6.44 -10.65 -21.09
CA HIS A 92 -5.12 -10.79 -20.49
C HIS A 92 -5.03 -11.91 -19.43
N ARG A 93 -6.14 -12.61 -19.18
CA ARG A 93 -6.21 -13.71 -18.20
C ARG A 93 -5.70 -13.34 -16.82
N VAL A 94 -5.97 -12.09 -16.39
CA VAL A 94 -5.58 -11.64 -15.05
C VAL A 94 -6.33 -12.45 -14.00
N GLN A 95 -5.63 -12.90 -12.96
CA GLN A 95 -6.20 -13.73 -11.91
C GLN A 95 -5.74 -13.26 -10.54
N PHE A 96 -6.60 -13.44 -9.55
CA PHE A 96 -6.18 -13.30 -8.16
C PHE A 96 -5.26 -14.44 -7.76
N VAL A 97 -4.20 -14.10 -7.05
CA VAL A 97 -3.35 -15.09 -6.39
C VAL A 97 -3.97 -15.50 -5.05
N SER A 98 -3.48 -16.61 -4.47
CA SER A 98 -4.01 -17.10 -3.20
C SER A 98 -3.64 -16.20 -2.02
N GLU A 99 -4.60 -15.70 -1.26
CA GLU A 99 -4.36 -14.96 -0.01
C GLU A 99 -3.64 -15.81 1.05
N ARG A 100 -3.69 -17.15 0.94
CA ARG A 100 -2.96 -18.06 1.82
C ARG A 100 -1.45 -18.00 1.62
N GLU A 101 -1.02 -17.67 0.40
CA GLU A 101 0.39 -17.53 0.05
C GLU A 101 0.88 -16.08 0.22
N PHE A 102 -0.01 -15.11 -0.05
CA PHE A 102 0.30 -13.69 -0.05
C PHE A 102 -0.59 -12.95 0.97
N VAL A 103 0.02 -12.10 1.76
CA VAL A 103 -0.69 -11.31 2.79
C VAL A 103 -1.58 -10.22 2.18
N SER A 104 -1.32 -9.84 0.92
CA SER A 104 -2.04 -8.81 0.17
C SER A 104 -2.07 -9.21 -1.30
N GLU A 105 -3.04 -10.03 -1.67
CA GLU A 105 -3.30 -10.45 -3.05
C GLU A 105 -3.74 -9.27 -3.93
N ASP A 106 -4.40 -8.29 -3.33
CA ASP A 106 -4.89 -7.07 -4.01
C ASP A 106 -3.76 -6.34 -4.75
N ILE A 107 -2.59 -6.17 -4.13
CA ILE A 107 -1.46 -5.47 -4.76
C ILE A 107 -0.93 -6.21 -5.99
N ILE A 108 -0.89 -7.54 -5.93
CA ILE A 108 -0.43 -8.34 -7.06
C ILE A 108 -1.44 -8.24 -8.20
N PHE A 109 -2.73 -8.31 -7.86
CA PHE A 109 -3.82 -8.13 -8.80
C PHE A 109 -3.77 -6.75 -9.46
N ASP A 110 -3.64 -5.67 -8.67
CA ASP A 110 -3.59 -4.30 -9.19
C ASP A 110 -2.37 -4.08 -10.12
N ILE A 111 -1.19 -4.63 -9.79
CA ILE A 111 -0.02 -4.56 -10.68
C ILE A 111 -0.33 -5.25 -12.01
N ASP A 112 -0.87 -6.47 -11.97
CA ASP A 112 -1.15 -7.25 -13.17
C ASP A 112 -2.26 -6.61 -14.00
N PHE A 113 -3.35 -6.15 -13.37
CA PHE A 113 -4.50 -5.58 -14.07
C PHE A 113 -4.20 -4.20 -14.65
N LEU A 114 -3.68 -3.28 -13.82
CA LEU A 114 -3.40 -1.90 -14.26
C LEU A 114 -2.29 -1.82 -15.31
N SER A 115 -1.45 -2.86 -15.44
CA SER A 115 -0.47 -2.94 -16.53
C SER A 115 -1.12 -2.98 -17.92
N HIS A 116 -2.40 -3.34 -18.03
CA HIS A 116 -3.17 -3.43 -19.28
C HIS A 116 -4.19 -2.29 -19.46
N VAL A 117 -4.35 -1.44 -18.46
CA VAL A 117 -5.34 -0.36 -18.39
C VAL A 117 -4.82 0.90 -19.05
N ARG A 118 -5.71 1.68 -19.67
CA ARG A 118 -5.41 2.99 -20.30
C ARG A 118 -6.13 4.15 -19.64
N SER A 119 -7.11 3.87 -18.79
CA SER A 119 -7.87 4.92 -18.10
C SER A 119 -8.33 4.49 -16.72
N VAL A 120 -8.06 5.34 -15.74
CA VAL A 120 -8.52 5.20 -14.36
C VAL A 120 -9.27 6.46 -13.97
N CYS A 121 -10.41 6.32 -13.31
CA CYS A 121 -11.11 7.43 -12.68
C CYS A 121 -11.18 7.18 -11.17
N TYR A 122 -10.93 8.21 -10.38
CA TYR A 122 -11.10 8.17 -8.93
C TYR A 122 -12.17 9.20 -8.52
N LEU A 123 -13.25 8.73 -7.88
CA LEU A 123 -14.37 9.56 -7.43
C LEU A 123 -14.13 10.04 -5.99
N PRO A 124 -14.52 11.29 -5.67
CA PRO A 124 -14.36 11.84 -4.31
C PRO A 124 -15.39 11.29 -3.31
N ASP A 125 -16.40 10.56 -3.79
CA ASP A 125 -17.47 10.04 -2.96
C ASP A 125 -16.99 8.86 -2.11
N CYS A 126 -17.32 8.87 -0.79
CA CYS A 126 -16.97 7.79 0.13
C CYS A 126 -18.07 6.71 0.11
N LEU A 127 -18.02 5.82 -0.88
CA LEU A 127 -19.06 4.82 -1.13
C LEU A 127 -18.73 3.44 -0.53
N HIS A 128 -17.49 3.21 -0.16
CA HIS A 128 -17.04 1.97 0.47
C HIS A 128 -16.80 2.17 1.97
N TYR A 129 -17.13 1.16 2.80
CA TYR A 129 -16.94 1.20 4.24
C TYR A 129 -15.94 0.15 4.69
N TYR A 130 -14.76 0.61 5.11
CA TYR A 130 -13.72 -0.24 5.68
C TYR A 130 -13.90 -0.39 7.19
N VAL A 131 -14.23 -1.61 7.63
CA VAL A 131 -14.41 -1.91 9.06
C VAL A 131 -13.07 -2.23 9.71
N VAL A 132 -12.64 -1.38 10.64
CA VAL A 132 -11.45 -1.67 11.45
C VAL A 132 -11.75 -2.79 12.42
N ASN A 133 -11.08 -3.91 12.25
CA ASN A 133 -11.17 -5.02 13.19
C ASN A 133 -10.01 -4.91 14.22
N PRO A 134 -10.29 -4.59 15.49
CA PRO A 134 -9.24 -4.48 16.51
C PRO A 134 -8.54 -5.83 16.80
N TYR A 135 -9.20 -6.93 16.47
CA TYR A 135 -8.64 -8.29 16.60
C TYR A 135 -7.92 -8.77 15.33
N SER A 136 -7.75 -7.89 14.35
CA SER A 136 -7.03 -8.25 13.13
C SER A 136 -5.59 -8.66 13.47
N LEU A 137 -5.18 -9.80 12.96
CA LEU A 137 -3.80 -10.30 13.03
C LEU A 137 -2.78 -9.30 12.46
N SER A 138 -3.27 -8.27 11.75
CA SER A 138 -2.41 -7.20 11.21
C SER A 138 -1.75 -6.33 12.27
N HIS A 139 -2.21 -6.35 13.52
CA HIS A 139 -1.68 -5.52 14.60
C HIS A 139 -0.62 -6.19 15.48
N THR A 140 -0.41 -7.50 15.33
CA THR A 140 0.59 -8.26 16.09
C THR A 140 1.79 -8.61 15.22
N TYR A 141 2.97 -8.74 15.84
CA TYR A 141 4.13 -9.33 15.19
C TYR A 141 3.96 -10.85 15.13
N ASP A 142 4.23 -11.41 13.95
CA ASP A 142 4.20 -12.85 13.68
C ASP A 142 5.28 -13.17 12.65
N ASP A 143 6.18 -14.11 12.96
CA ASP A 143 7.31 -14.47 12.11
C ASP A 143 6.85 -15.06 10.75
N ALA A 144 5.82 -15.91 10.74
CA ALA A 144 5.32 -16.51 9.51
C ALA A 144 4.73 -15.44 8.57
N LYS A 145 3.97 -14.50 9.14
CA LYS A 145 3.44 -13.36 8.41
C LYS A 145 4.55 -12.45 7.89
N TYR A 146 5.57 -12.20 8.70
CA TYR A 146 6.74 -11.43 8.30
C TYR A 146 7.39 -12.01 7.04
N HIS A 147 7.65 -13.32 7.01
CA HIS A 147 8.23 -13.97 5.84
C HIS A 147 7.34 -13.90 4.60
N LYS A 148 6.00 -14.00 4.75
CA LYS A 148 5.07 -13.77 3.64
C LYS A 148 5.15 -12.35 3.10
N MET A 149 5.28 -11.34 3.95
CA MET A 149 5.43 -9.93 3.52
C MET A 149 6.76 -9.68 2.82
N VAL A 150 7.87 -10.30 3.27
CA VAL A 150 9.16 -10.25 2.57
C VAL A 150 9.07 -10.90 1.19
N ASN A 151 8.40 -12.05 1.10
CA ASN A 151 8.16 -12.71 -0.18
C ASN A 151 7.28 -11.85 -1.12
N LEU A 152 6.23 -11.22 -0.59
CA LEU A 152 5.40 -10.28 -1.34
C LEU A 152 6.24 -9.13 -1.91
N SER A 153 7.13 -8.53 -1.09
CA SER A 153 8.03 -7.46 -1.57
C SER A 153 8.92 -7.92 -2.73
N ARG A 154 9.42 -9.15 -2.69
CA ARG A 154 10.20 -9.73 -3.79
C ARG A 154 9.37 -9.85 -5.07
N ILE A 155 8.15 -10.35 -4.97
CA ILE A 155 7.24 -10.53 -6.11
C ILE A 155 6.81 -9.18 -6.69
N ILE A 156 6.55 -8.18 -5.86
CA ILE A 156 6.29 -6.81 -6.33
C ILE A 156 7.47 -6.32 -7.19
N LYS A 157 8.71 -6.44 -6.69
CA LYS A 157 9.90 -6.03 -7.45
C LYS A 157 10.00 -6.76 -8.79
N GLU A 158 9.82 -8.09 -8.79
CA GLU A 158 9.89 -8.92 -9.99
C GLU A 158 8.82 -8.55 -11.04
N ARG A 159 7.59 -8.23 -10.60
CA ARG A 159 6.51 -7.82 -11.49
C ARG A 159 6.74 -6.43 -12.05
N LEU A 160 7.12 -5.47 -11.21
CA LEU A 160 7.42 -4.11 -11.65
C LEU A 160 8.59 -4.08 -12.64
N ALA A 161 9.63 -4.87 -12.41
CA ALA A 161 10.79 -4.96 -13.30
C ALA A 161 10.47 -5.55 -14.69
N LYS A 162 9.34 -6.28 -14.84
CA LYS A 162 8.87 -6.76 -16.14
C LYS A 162 8.13 -5.69 -16.93
N ILE A 163 7.58 -4.67 -16.25
CA ILE A 163 6.72 -3.65 -16.84
C ILE A 163 7.50 -2.34 -17.04
N TYR A 164 8.36 -2.00 -16.09
CA TYR A 164 9.01 -0.68 -16.01
C TYR A 164 10.54 -0.78 -15.99
N SER A 165 11.20 0.28 -16.44
CA SER A 165 12.63 0.49 -16.17
C SER A 165 12.88 0.68 -14.67
N GLU A 166 14.07 0.33 -14.20
CA GLU A 166 14.43 0.47 -12.79
C GLU A 166 14.30 1.92 -12.30
N GLU A 167 14.69 2.89 -13.10
CA GLU A 167 14.57 4.32 -12.81
C GLU A 167 13.14 4.73 -12.49
N LYS A 168 12.13 4.13 -13.16
CA LYS A 168 10.72 4.48 -12.99
C LYS A 168 10.14 3.91 -11.69
N TYR A 169 10.40 2.65 -11.34
CA TYR A 169 9.71 2.00 -10.21
C TYR A 169 10.51 1.93 -8.91
N TYR A 170 11.84 2.05 -8.96
CA TYR A 170 12.69 1.64 -7.84
C TYR A 170 12.47 2.44 -6.57
N LEU A 171 12.26 3.76 -6.66
CA LEU A 171 12.00 4.58 -5.48
C LEU A 171 10.64 4.25 -4.82
N HIS A 172 9.61 3.98 -5.60
CA HIS A 172 8.31 3.52 -5.11
C HIS A 172 8.44 2.17 -4.42
N TYR A 173 9.16 1.24 -5.04
CA TYR A 173 9.46 -0.05 -4.44
C TYR A 173 10.20 0.09 -3.11
N LEU A 174 11.30 0.84 -3.06
CA LEU A 174 12.05 1.06 -1.83
C LEU A 174 11.20 1.76 -0.75
N ARG A 175 10.29 2.66 -1.13
CA ARG A 175 9.35 3.27 -0.18
C ARG A 175 8.41 2.23 0.43
N SER A 176 7.91 1.30 -0.35
CA SER A 176 7.08 0.19 0.16
C SER A 176 7.86 -0.72 1.11
N VAL A 177 9.12 -1.00 0.81
CA VAL A 177 10.03 -1.75 1.70
C VAL A 177 10.31 -0.97 3.00
N PHE A 178 10.46 0.36 2.93
CA PHE A 178 10.60 1.19 4.13
C PHE A 178 9.34 1.12 5.03
N PHE A 179 8.16 1.19 4.44
CA PHE A 179 6.90 1.02 5.17
C PHE A 179 6.84 -0.36 5.85
N LEU A 180 7.21 -1.42 5.15
CA LEU A 180 7.29 -2.77 5.70
C LEU A 180 8.27 -2.85 6.87
N LEU A 181 9.49 -2.37 6.71
CA LEU A 181 10.53 -2.39 7.75
C LEU A 181 10.09 -1.63 9.00
N ARG A 182 9.63 -0.39 8.83
CA ARG A 182 9.18 0.45 9.94
C ARG A 182 8.06 -0.23 10.74
N ASN A 183 7.05 -0.75 10.05
CA ASN A 183 5.92 -1.42 10.71
C ASN A 183 6.35 -2.73 11.38
N THR A 184 7.25 -3.49 10.77
CA THR A 184 7.81 -4.72 11.36
C THR A 184 8.54 -4.39 12.66
N VAL A 185 9.49 -3.45 12.63
CA VAL A 185 10.25 -3.05 13.84
C VAL A 185 9.33 -2.45 14.91
N MET A 186 8.35 -1.62 14.54
CA MET A 186 7.37 -1.10 15.48
C MET A 186 6.59 -2.22 16.18
N ARG A 187 6.09 -3.20 15.44
CA ARG A 187 5.36 -4.34 16.01
C ARG A 187 6.25 -5.21 16.91
N MET A 188 7.50 -5.45 16.51
CA MET A 188 8.48 -6.16 17.34
C MET A 188 8.73 -5.44 18.66
N VAL A 189 8.89 -4.12 18.61
CA VAL A 189 9.05 -3.29 19.84
C VAL A 189 7.83 -3.39 20.75
N LEU A 190 6.62 -3.30 20.18
CA LEU A 190 5.37 -3.38 20.92
C LEU A 190 5.10 -4.79 21.48
N ALA A 191 5.58 -5.83 20.81
CA ALA A 191 5.54 -7.23 21.26
C ALA A 191 6.61 -7.55 22.32
N GLY A 192 7.57 -6.63 22.57
CA GLY A 192 8.64 -6.85 23.54
C GLY A 192 9.78 -7.74 23.03
N GLU A 193 9.95 -7.84 21.71
CA GLU A 193 11.03 -8.63 21.11
C GLU A 193 12.42 -8.13 21.51
N THR A 194 13.40 -9.03 21.48
CA THR A 194 14.78 -8.73 21.89
C THR A 194 15.48 -7.82 20.89
N ASP A 195 16.43 -7.00 21.40
CA ASP A 195 17.26 -6.13 20.54
C ASP A 195 18.03 -6.93 19.50
N GLN A 196 18.47 -8.15 19.86
CA GLN A 196 19.18 -9.03 18.96
C GLN A 196 18.31 -9.48 17.78
N LYS A 197 17.02 -9.80 18.03
CA LYS A 197 16.09 -10.18 16.97
C LYS A 197 15.80 -9.00 16.03
N ILE A 198 15.60 -7.80 16.59
CA ILE A 198 15.41 -6.56 15.79
C ILE A 198 16.65 -6.29 14.93
N LYS A 199 17.87 -6.41 15.49
CA LYS A 199 19.12 -6.22 14.73
C LYS A 199 19.24 -7.20 13.56
N ARG A 200 18.90 -8.48 13.76
CA ARG A 200 18.91 -9.50 12.69
C ARG A 200 18.00 -9.09 11.52
N ILE A 201 16.78 -8.63 11.80
CA ILE A 201 15.89 -8.11 10.74
C ILE A 201 16.55 -6.97 9.98
N LEU A 202 17.12 -5.99 10.68
CA LEU A 202 17.79 -4.86 10.04
C LEU A 202 19.02 -5.27 9.18
N GLU A 203 19.59 -6.44 9.40
CA GLU A 203 20.72 -6.99 8.67
C GLU A 203 20.33 -7.82 7.44
N GLU A 204 19.04 -8.07 7.23
CA GLU A 204 18.57 -8.78 6.05
C GLU A 204 18.89 -8.01 4.76
N LYS A 205 19.23 -8.73 3.70
CA LYS A 205 19.65 -8.16 2.41
C LYS A 205 18.66 -7.14 1.85
N LEU A 206 17.36 -7.44 1.98
CA LEU A 206 16.27 -6.55 1.55
C LEU A 206 16.38 -5.16 2.20
N TYR A 207 16.61 -5.13 3.51
CA TYR A 207 16.65 -3.87 4.25
C TYR A 207 18.01 -3.18 4.14
N GLN A 208 19.09 -3.92 3.96
CA GLN A 208 20.38 -3.32 3.66
C GLN A 208 20.38 -2.61 2.30
N GLU A 209 19.71 -3.17 1.28
CA GLU A 209 19.47 -2.52 -0.01
C GLU A 209 18.71 -1.21 0.17
N LEU A 210 17.59 -1.23 0.92
CA LEU A 210 16.80 -0.03 1.25
C LEU A 210 17.66 1.03 1.97
N LEU A 211 18.31 0.64 3.08
CA LEU A 211 19.01 1.57 3.96
C LEU A 211 20.26 2.21 3.29
N SER A 212 20.79 1.56 2.25
CA SER A 212 21.92 2.07 1.47
C SER A 212 21.48 3.01 0.34
N ASN A 213 20.40 2.68 -0.36
CA ASN A 213 20.06 3.30 -1.64
C ASN A 213 18.92 4.32 -1.58
N TYR A 214 18.07 4.30 -0.52
CA TYR A 214 16.92 5.18 -0.47
C TYR A 214 17.30 6.61 -0.10
N PRO A 215 16.85 7.64 -0.86
CA PRO A 215 17.18 9.04 -0.62
C PRO A 215 16.31 9.62 0.50
N TYR A 216 16.46 9.12 1.73
CA TYR A 216 15.63 9.46 2.87
C TYR A 216 15.67 10.95 3.26
N GLN A 217 16.69 11.70 2.81
CA GLN A 217 16.80 13.14 3.02
C GLN A 217 15.67 13.92 2.34
N ARG A 218 15.06 13.34 1.30
CA ARG A 218 13.93 13.93 0.56
C ARG A 218 12.58 13.74 1.26
N MET A 219 12.52 12.89 2.31
CA MET A 219 11.31 12.69 3.10
C MET A 219 11.06 13.83 4.09
N ASP A 220 9.85 13.91 4.63
CA ASP A 220 9.54 14.78 5.76
C ASP A 220 10.33 14.39 7.03
N LEU A 221 10.39 15.32 8.00
CA LEU A 221 11.22 15.18 9.19
C LEU A 221 10.90 13.91 10.01
N LYS A 222 9.62 13.54 10.14
CA LYS A 222 9.21 12.38 10.95
C LYS A 222 9.76 11.08 10.33
N HIS A 223 9.56 10.90 9.02
CA HIS A 223 10.07 9.73 8.31
C HIS A 223 11.60 9.70 8.28
N ARG A 224 12.24 10.87 8.12
CA ARG A 224 13.71 10.98 8.17
C ARG A 224 14.28 10.50 9.49
N ILE A 225 13.70 10.93 10.61
CA ILE A 225 14.13 10.50 11.96
C ILE A 225 14.01 8.98 12.08
N VAL A 226 12.86 8.41 11.73
CA VAL A 226 12.66 6.96 11.81
C VAL A 226 13.66 6.22 10.92
N PHE A 227 13.83 6.66 9.67
CA PHE A 227 14.79 6.04 8.75
C PHE A 227 16.22 6.09 9.30
N PHE A 228 16.64 7.24 9.82
CA PHE A 228 17.94 7.43 10.45
C PHE A 228 18.14 6.46 11.62
N LEU A 229 17.17 6.35 12.53
CA LEU A 229 17.24 5.44 13.66
C LEU A 229 17.33 3.96 13.24
N LEU A 230 16.62 3.57 12.18
CA LEU A 230 16.71 2.22 11.60
C LEU A 230 18.08 1.98 10.96
N LYS A 231 18.57 2.93 10.16
CA LYS A 231 19.85 2.86 9.46
C LYS A 231 21.03 2.68 10.41
N TYR A 232 21.03 3.43 11.51
CA TYR A 232 22.11 3.38 12.50
C TYR A 232 21.80 2.44 13.68
N LYS A 233 20.75 1.61 13.55
CA LYS A 233 20.37 0.59 14.54
C LYS A 233 20.21 1.15 15.97
N CYS A 234 19.67 2.36 16.11
CA CYS A 234 19.45 3.04 17.39
C CYS A 234 18.22 2.45 18.12
N ILE A 235 18.31 1.15 18.53
CA ILE A 235 17.18 0.37 19.03
C ILE A 235 16.51 1.00 20.25
N LEU A 236 17.29 1.56 21.17
CA LEU A 236 16.74 2.22 22.38
C LEU A 236 15.82 3.39 22.00
N LEU A 237 16.27 4.25 21.07
CA LEU A 237 15.48 5.39 20.62
C LEU A 237 14.24 4.95 19.83
N LEU A 238 14.35 3.91 19.00
CA LEU A 238 13.20 3.30 18.33
C LEU A 238 12.17 2.77 19.33
N LYS A 239 12.61 2.14 20.44
CA LYS A 239 11.71 1.67 21.50
C LYS A 239 10.98 2.82 22.18
N ILE A 240 11.68 3.92 22.48
CA ILE A 240 11.06 5.11 23.08
C ILE A 240 10.03 5.69 22.11
N LEU A 241 10.42 5.93 20.85
CA LEU A 241 9.58 6.53 19.83
C LEU A 241 8.30 5.71 19.58
N PHE A 242 8.41 4.39 19.37
CA PHE A 242 7.25 3.57 19.01
C PHE A 242 6.32 3.27 20.20
N LYS A 243 6.82 3.30 21.44
CA LYS A 243 5.97 3.18 22.63
C LYS A 243 5.18 4.48 22.90
N SER A 244 5.76 5.66 22.62
CA SER A 244 5.06 6.94 22.82
C SER A 244 3.91 7.17 21.82
N VAL A 245 3.91 6.52 20.66
CA VAL A 245 2.82 6.62 19.66
C VAL A 245 1.58 5.80 20.09
N LYS A 246 1.70 4.87 21.03
CA LYS A 246 0.60 4.01 21.50
C LYS A 246 -0.13 4.60 22.73
N SER A 247 0.43 5.59 23.39
CA SER A 247 -0.21 6.34 24.49
C SER A 247 -1.04 7.50 23.95
#